data_b1c8475c4427daeb4d4ad41ffb6b91c4
#
_entry.id   b1c8475c4427daeb4d4ad41ffb6b91c4
#
_cell.length_a   1.000
_cell.length_b   1.000
_cell.length_c   1.000
_cell.angle_alpha   90.00
_cell.angle_beta   90.00
_cell.angle_gamma   90.00
#
_symmetry.space_group_name_H-M   'P 1'
#
loop_
_entity.id
_entity.type
_entity.pdbx_description
1 polymer ?
#
loop_
_entity_poly.entity_id
_entity_poly.type
_entity_poly.pdbx_seq_one_letter_code
_entity_poly.pdbx_strand_id
1 'polypeptide(L)'
;MNHKIKNLDLYICLIVLVLSSFLASVIQTSFYQVNISLEKLDTSNNQYIYFDLYKPLSASEENPAPFVAIIPGFQRSKEALSNIAIELSRRGYVVGLIDPYAQGLSSSSNSRRSATTEGYGMFALVEYVYGGAYDFINPDFIGATGHSMGGNAAIRGANYFGKQAIETNTRSKLHSAYVSGYVLTLLPEVLKDVRSNVGVSYALYDEGAFRNEQKGWANSYMPTMPEALRVVNGVLPKNQEIDKIELNKFYGNVDDLSTRVIHNEAVLHPFHPYDHEATANQLIFFDKVFGSPMPRNPNQQIWQWKEFFTLLNMIVGLYMLIPLTRAFLNLTFFSSIIRPIPTCLLYTSDAADDVHR
;
A
#
# COMPACT_ATOMS: atom_id res chain seq x y z
N MET A 1 23.60 -9.33 45.17
CA MET A 1 22.56 -8.54 44.45
C MET A 1 21.48 -9.51 43.98
N ASN A 2 20.25 -9.34 44.43
CA ASN A 2 19.16 -10.32 44.34
C ASN A 2 18.94 -10.86 42.91
N HIS A 3 18.79 -12.17 42.76
CA HIS A 3 18.43 -12.87 41.50
C HIS A 3 17.17 -12.29 40.84
N LYS A 4 16.28 -11.63 41.59
CA LYS A 4 15.05 -10.98 41.11
C LYS A 4 15.32 -9.73 40.21
N ILE A 5 16.47 -9.08 40.34
CA ILE A 5 16.79 -7.87 39.59
C ILE A 5 17.46 -8.22 38.24
N LYS A 6 18.06 -9.44 38.13
CA LYS A 6 18.82 -9.84 36.93
C LYS A 6 18.01 -10.01 35.64
N ASN A 7 16.69 -10.18 35.73
CA ASN A 7 15.81 -10.42 34.56
C ASN A 7 14.73 -9.33 34.41
N LEU A 8 14.83 -8.21 35.13
CA LEU A 8 13.84 -7.14 35.06
C LEU A 8 13.72 -6.58 33.65
N ASP A 9 14.83 -6.39 32.96
CA ASP A 9 14.93 -5.94 31.57
C ASP A 9 14.21 -6.92 30.61
N LEU A 10 14.33 -8.22 30.80
CA LEU A 10 13.62 -9.23 30.03
C LEU A 10 12.09 -9.13 30.21
N TYR A 11 11.64 -8.98 31.46
CA TYR A 11 10.20 -8.82 31.74
C TYR A 11 9.64 -7.51 31.16
N ILE A 12 10.40 -6.41 31.23
CA ILE A 12 10.00 -5.15 30.61
C ILE A 12 9.89 -5.33 29.10
N CYS A 13 10.86 -5.96 28.44
CA CYS A 13 10.79 -6.23 27.00
C CYS A 13 9.55 -7.05 26.64
N LEU A 14 9.26 -8.12 27.37
CA LEU A 14 8.08 -8.97 27.13
C LEU A 14 6.77 -8.16 27.28
N ILE A 15 6.66 -7.35 28.32
CA ILE A 15 5.49 -6.51 28.54
C ILE A 15 5.32 -5.52 27.37
N VAL A 16 6.40 -4.83 26.99
CA VAL A 16 6.35 -3.87 25.88
C VAL A 16 5.98 -4.54 24.56
N LEU A 17 6.55 -5.72 24.24
CA LEU A 17 6.22 -6.47 23.03
C LEU A 17 4.75 -6.87 23.01
N VAL A 18 4.21 -7.38 24.10
CA VAL A 18 2.79 -7.77 24.17
C VAL A 18 1.88 -6.54 24.03
N LEU A 19 2.16 -5.47 24.76
CA LEU A 19 1.31 -4.27 24.72
C LEU A 19 1.37 -3.58 23.34
N SER A 20 2.55 -3.43 22.76
CA SER A 20 2.69 -2.78 21.45
C SER A 20 2.11 -3.64 20.32
N SER A 21 2.24 -4.97 20.37
CA SER A 21 1.57 -5.87 19.43
C SER A 21 0.05 -5.78 19.54
N PHE A 22 -0.47 -5.74 20.75
CA PHE A 22 -1.91 -5.56 21.00
C PHE A 22 -2.39 -4.21 20.45
N LEU A 23 -1.70 -3.11 20.75
CA LEU A 23 -2.07 -1.78 20.27
C LEU A 23 -1.98 -1.68 18.74
N ALA A 24 -0.95 -2.25 18.11
CA ALA A 24 -0.85 -2.32 16.66
C ALA A 24 -2.04 -3.06 16.05
N SER A 25 -2.46 -4.19 16.63
CA SER A 25 -3.63 -4.96 16.17
C SER A 25 -4.94 -4.18 16.34
N VAL A 26 -5.11 -3.48 17.46
CA VAL A 26 -6.29 -2.61 17.70
C VAL A 26 -6.39 -1.51 16.65
N ILE A 27 -5.26 -0.87 16.31
CA ILE A 27 -5.24 0.17 15.26
C ILE A 27 -5.52 -0.43 13.88
N GLN A 28 -4.88 -1.56 13.55
CA GLN A 28 -5.05 -2.23 12.26
C GLN A 28 -6.50 -2.63 12.00
N THR A 29 -7.21 -3.07 13.02
CA THR A 29 -8.64 -3.42 12.94
C THR A 29 -9.59 -2.24 13.17
N SER A 30 -9.06 -1.01 13.18
CA SER A 30 -9.84 0.19 13.49
C SER A 30 -10.69 0.03 14.77
N PHE A 31 -10.04 -0.36 15.87
CA PHE A 31 -10.71 -0.63 17.16
C PHE A 31 -11.79 -1.71 17.05
N TYR A 32 -11.46 -2.82 16.35
CA TYR A 32 -12.35 -3.97 16.09
C TYR A 32 -13.60 -3.64 15.26
N GLN A 33 -13.60 -2.51 14.53
CA GLN A 33 -14.66 -2.18 13.59
C GLN A 33 -14.44 -2.80 12.19
N VAL A 34 -13.27 -3.42 11.97
CA VAL A 34 -12.88 -4.08 10.71
C VAL A 34 -12.41 -5.49 11.01
N ASN A 35 -13.04 -6.48 10.38
CA ASN A 35 -12.56 -7.85 10.36
C ASN A 35 -11.52 -8.02 9.24
N ILE A 36 -10.40 -8.68 9.54
CA ILE A 36 -9.34 -8.95 8.58
C ILE A 36 -9.19 -10.47 8.47
N SER A 37 -9.31 -11.01 7.26
CA SER A 37 -9.07 -12.41 6.95
C SER A 37 -8.03 -12.56 5.85
N LEU A 38 -7.20 -13.59 5.95
CA LEU A 38 -6.31 -13.98 4.87
C LEU A 38 -7.06 -14.89 3.91
N GLU A 39 -7.19 -14.46 2.66
CA GLU A 39 -7.90 -15.16 1.61
C GLU A 39 -6.93 -15.67 0.55
N LYS A 40 -7.30 -16.77 -0.11
CA LYS A 40 -6.61 -17.33 -1.26
C LYS A 40 -7.55 -17.37 -2.45
N LEU A 41 -7.12 -16.83 -3.59
CA LEU A 41 -7.83 -16.94 -4.86
C LEU A 41 -6.98 -17.72 -5.86
N ASP A 42 -7.46 -18.88 -6.27
CA ASP A 42 -6.87 -19.61 -7.37
C ASP A 42 -7.26 -18.90 -8.69
N THR A 43 -6.26 -18.61 -9.50
CA THR A 43 -6.40 -17.86 -10.75
C THR A 43 -6.12 -18.77 -11.94
N SER A 44 -6.10 -18.22 -13.17
CA SER A 44 -5.81 -19.02 -14.37
C SER A 44 -4.38 -19.61 -14.34
N ASN A 45 -4.16 -20.68 -15.11
CA ASN A 45 -2.84 -21.30 -15.33
C ASN A 45 -2.14 -21.85 -14.08
N ASN A 46 -2.90 -22.40 -13.12
CA ASN A 46 -2.39 -22.92 -11.85
C ASN A 46 -1.67 -21.88 -11.01
N GLN A 47 -1.99 -20.61 -11.19
CA GLN A 47 -1.52 -19.52 -10.36
C GLN A 47 -2.53 -19.27 -9.22
N TYR A 48 -2.08 -18.61 -8.18
CA TYR A 48 -2.95 -18.13 -7.10
C TYR A 48 -2.38 -16.87 -6.50
N ILE A 49 -3.27 -16.05 -5.92
CA ILE A 49 -2.91 -14.91 -5.11
C ILE A 49 -3.43 -15.08 -3.69
N TYR A 50 -2.67 -14.54 -2.74
CA TYR A 50 -3.15 -14.27 -1.39
C TYR A 50 -3.45 -12.79 -1.25
N PHE A 51 -4.46 -12.48 -0.45
CA PHE A 51 -4.79 -11.11 -0.09
C PHE A 51 -5.42 -11.06 1.29
N ASP A 52 -5.21 -9.95 2.00
CA ASP A 52 -5.96 -9.68 3.21
C ASP A 52 -7.25 -8.97 2.84
N LEU A 53 -8.38 -9.56 3.22
CA LEU A 53 -9.70 -8.96 3.07
C LEU A 53 -10.03 -8.18 4.34
N TYR A 54 -10.07 -6.85 4.22
CA TYR A 54 -10.52 -5.95 5.28
C TYR A 54 -12.02 -5.70 5.09
N LYS A 55 -12.84 -6.30 5.94
CA LYS A 55 -14.30 -6.14 5.92
C LYS A 55 -14.77 -5.27 7.09
N PRO A 56 -15.25 -4.04 6.85
CA PRO A 56 -15.92 -3.25 7.87
C PRO A 56 -17.16 -3.96 8.41
N LEU A 57 -17.46 -3.81 9.69
CA LEU A 57 -18.69 -4.37 10.29
C LEU A 57 -19.96 -3.75 9.71
N SER A 58 -19.86 -2.54 9.12
CA SER A 58 -20.97 -1.86 8.42
C SER A 58 -21.31 -2.47 7.07
N ALA A 59 -20.41 -3.29 6.47
CA ALA A 59 -20.67 -3.92 5.18
C ALA A 59 -21.42 -5.24 5.37
N SER A 60 -22.60 -5.34 4.80
CA SER A 60 -23.47 -6.54 4.84
C SER A 60 -24.20 -6.69 3.51
N GLU A 61 -24.96 -7.79 3.35
CA GLU A 61 -25.82 -8.02 2.19
C GLU A 61 -26.87 -6.90 2.04
N GLU A 62 -27.43 -6.41 3.15
CA GLU A 62 -28.42 -5.33 3.14
C GLU A 62 -27.79 -3.95 2.93
N ASN A 63 -26.50 -3.81 3.17
CA ASN A 63 -25.74 -2.58 3.00
C ASN A 63 -24.39 -2.86 2.33
N PRO A 64 -24.37 -3.25 1.05
CA PRO A 64 -23.14 -3.59 0.34
C PRO A 64 -22.25 -2.36 0.15
N ALA A 65 -20.97 -2.53 0.45
CA ALA A 65 -19.97 -1.45 0.43
C ALA A 65 -19.16 -1.43 -0.88
N PRO A 66 -18.58 -0.28 -1.28
CA PRO A 66 -17.60 -0.22 -2.34
C PRO A 66 -16.36 -1.06 -2.00
N PHE A 67 -15.71 -1.61 -3.04
CA PHE A 67 -14.49 -2.41 -2.91
C PHE A 67 -13.28 -1.71 -3.51
N VAL A 68 -12.12 -1.82 -2.86
CA VAL A 68 -10.84 -1.31 -3.39
C VAL A 68 -9.77 -2.38 -3.31
N ALA A 69 -9.24 -2.81 -4.46
CA ALA A 69 -8.04 -3.62 -4.55
C ALA A 69 -6.80 -2.74 -4.36
N ILE A 70 -5.88 -3.14 -3.48
CA ILE A 70 -4.64 -2.41 -3.20
C ILE A 70 -3.46 -3.28 -3.64
N ILE A 71 -2.59 -2.72 -4.49
CA ILE A 71 -1.49 -3.44 -5.10
C ILE A 71 -0.15 -2.79 -4.73
N PRO A 72 0.71 -3.46 -3.96
CA PRO A 72 2.06 -2.99 -3.66
C PRO A 72 2.95 -2.90 -4.90
N GLY A 73 4.07 -2.20 -4.74
CA GLY A 73 5.09 -2.06 -5.77
C GLY A 73 5.97 -3.29 -5.95
N PHE A 74 6.97 -3.15 -6.80
CA PHE A 74 7.95 -4.21 -7.08
C PHE A 74 8.71 -4.62 -5.83
N GLN A 75 8.85 -5.94 -5.62
CA GLN A 75 9.53 -6.56 -4.46
C GLN A 75 8.93 -6.19 -3.10
N ARG A 76 7.62 -5.90 -3.05
CA ARG A 76 6.91 -5.60 -1.80
C ARG A 76 5.71 -6.51 -1.64
N SER A 77 5.56 -7.06 -0.45
CA SER A 77 4.34 -7.78 -0.03
C SER A 77 3.23 -6.80 0.39
N LYS A 78 2.06 -7.34 0.65
CA LYS A 78 0.85 -6.59 1.02
C LYS A 78 1.05 -5.63 2.19
N GLU A 79 1.87 -5.99 3.17
CA GLU A 79 2.11 -5.18 4.37
C GLU A 79 2.60 -3.77 4.06
N ALA A 80 3.27 -3.58 2.91
CA ALA A 80 3.81 -2.28 2.51
C ALA A 80 2.75 -1.19 2.27
N LEU A 81 1.49 -1.58 2.04
CA LEU A 81 0.36 -0.65 1.84
C LEU A 81 -0.77 -0.87 2.86
N SER A 82 -0.46 -1.45 4.02
CA SER A 82 -1.43 -1.63 5.10
C SER A 82 -2.01 -0.31 5.60
N ASN A 83 -1.28 0.80 5.49
CA ASN A 83 -1.72 2.14 5.85
C ASN A 83 -2.99 2.56 5.08
N ILE A 84 -2.99 2.46 3.75
CA ILE A 84 -4.16 2.84 2.95
C ILE A 84 -5.31 1.84 3.14
N ALA A 85 -5.00 0.54 3.40
CA ALA A 85 -6.02 -0.46 3.72
C ALA A 85 -6.74 -0.13 5.04
N ILE A 86 -6.00 0.26 6.08
CA ILE A 86 -6.56 0.72 7.36
C ILE A 86 -7.45 1.94 7.12
N GLU A 87 -6.97 2.94 6.38
CA GLU A 87 -7.68 4.20 6.23
C GLU A 87 -8.93 4.08 5.37
N LEU A 88 -8.92 3.27 4.30
CA LEU A 88 -10.11 2.99 3.51
C LEU A 88 -11.11 2.14 4.29
N SER A 89 -10.68 1.05 4.93
CA SER A 89 -11.61 0.15 5.63
C SER A 89 -12.32 0.84 6.81
N ARG A 90 -11.64 1.70 7.55
CA ARG A 90 -12.28 2.48 8.62
C ARG A 90 -13.26 3.56 8.13
N ARG A 91 -13.30 3.82 6.82
CA ARG A 91 -14.29 4.67 6.13
C ARG A 91 -15.42 3.87 5.49
N GLY A 92 -15.46 2.57 5.76
CA GLY A 92 -16.53 1.68 5.33
C GLY A 92 -16.30 1.02 3.97
N TYR A 93 -15.13 1.17 3.35
CA TYR A 93 -14.78 0.45 2.14
C TYR A 93 -14.35 -0.98 2.47
N VAL A 94 -14.77 -1.95 1.70
CA VAL A 94 -14.17 -3.29 1.72
C VAL A 94 -12.86 -3.23 0.93
N VAL A 95 -11.78 -3.80 1.46
CA VAL A 95 -10.46 -3.71 0.84
C VAL A 95 -9.87 -5.10 0.64
N GLY A 96 -9.35 -5.35 -0.56
CA GLY A 96 -8.52 -6.50 -0.88
C GLY A 96 -7.05 -6.07 -1.04
N LEU A 97 -6.23 -6.30 -0.03
CA LEU A 97 -4.82 -5.96 -0.01
C LEU A 97 -3.99 -7.15 -0.50
N ILE A 98 -3.48 -7.08 -1.72
CA ILE A 98 -2.93 -8.22 -2.48
C ILE A 98 -1.44 -8.42 -2.16
N ASP A 99 -1.03 -9.68 -1.99
CA ASP A 99 0.34 -10.09 -2.27
C ASP A 99 0.49 -10.25 -3.80
N PRO A 100 1.27 -9.41 -4.49
CA PRO A 100 1.45 -9.54 -5.92
C PRO A 100 2.03 -10.89 -6.33
N TYR A 101 1.77 -11.36 -7.54
CA TYR A 101 2.45 -12.55 -8.07
C TYR A 101 3.96 -12.46 -7.86
N ALA A 102 4.57 -13.58 -7.48
CA ALA A 102 5.98 -13.74 -7.13
C ALA A 102 6.45 -12.91 -5.92
N GLN A 103 5.52 -12.45 -5.07
CA GLN A 103 5.79 -11.69 -3.85
C GLN A 103 4.89 -12.20 -2.72
N GLY A 104 5.34 -12.06 -1.47
CA GLY A 104 4.59 -12.52 -0.30
C GLY A 104 4.23 -14.01 -0.38
N LEU A 105 2.96 -14.34 -0.17
CA LEU A 105 2.44 -15.71 -0.17
C LEU A 105 1.92 -16.17 -1.56
N SER A 106 1.82 -15.28 -2.54
CA SER A 106 1.28 -15.58 -3.86
C SER A 106 2.24 -16.41 -4.71
N SER A 107 1.68 -17.17 -5.65
CA SER A 107 2.48 -17.98 -6.58
C SER A 107 3.35 -17.11 -7.50
N SER A 108 4.33 -17.72 -8.14
CA SER A 108 5.03 -17.08 -9.26
C SER A 108 4.08 -16.79 -10.42
N SER A 109 4.41 -15.77 -11.22
CA SER A 109 3.69 -15.49 -12.46
C SER A 109 4.30 -16.23 -13.64
N ASN A 110 3.46 -16.63 -14.59
CA ASN A 110 3.87 -17.12 -15.91
C ASN A 110 4.28 -15.96 -16.84
N SER A 111 4.00 -14.73 -16.46
CA SER A 111 4.36 -13.52 -17.20
C SER A 111 5.52 -12.77 -16.56
N ARG A 112 6.56 -12.48 -17.37
CA ARG A 112 7.65 -11.57 -16.93
C ARG A 112 7.19 -10.12 -16.73
N ARG A 113 5.99 -9.77 -17.21
CA ARG A 113 5.38 -8.43 -17.11
C ARG A 113 4.08 -8.47 -16.31
N SER A 114 4.03 -9.28 -15.27
CA SER A 114 2.81 -9.54 -14.51
C SER A 114 2.05 -8.28 -14.08
N ALA A 115 2.75 -7.22 -13.63
CA ALA A 115 2.11 -5.94 -13.32
C ALA A 115 1.36 -5.31 -14.51
N THR A 116 1.81 -5.57 -15.74
CA THR A 116 1.23 -5.02 -16.96
C THR A 116 0.13 -5.93 -17.54
N THR A 117 0.35 -7.24 -17.55
CA THR A 117 -0.52 -8.22 -18.26
C THR A 117 -1.56 -8.84 -17.36
N GLU A 118 -1.35 -8.84 -16.05
CA GLU A 118 -2.19 -9.52 -15.06
C GLU A 118 -2.53 -8.61 -13.86
N GLY A 119 -2.01 -7.36 -13.88
CA GLY A 119 -2.18 -6.43 -12.76
C GLY A 119 -1.65 -6.97 -11.43
N TYR A 120 -0.60 -7.83 -11.46
CA TYR A 120 -0.10 -8.55 -10.28
C TYR A 120 -1.15 -9.43 -9.59
N GLY A 121 -2.15 -9.93 -10.34
CA GLY A 121 -3.28 -10.71 -9.83
C GLY A 121 -4.53 -9.88 -9.55
N MET A 122 -4.45 -8.55 -9.62
CA MET A 122 -5.59 -7.67 -9.38
C MET A 122 -6.71 -7.88 -10.41
N PHE A 123 -6.38 -8.19 -11.68
CA PHE A 123 -7.42 -8.43 -12.69
C PHE A 123 -8.31 -9.61 -12.29
N ALA A 124 -7.68 -10.71 -11.82
CA ALA A 124 -8.42 -11.88 -11.34
C ALA A 124 -9.26 -11.54 -10.10
N LEU A 125 -8.74 -10.74 -9.17
CA LEU A 125 -9.49 -10.34 -7.97
C LEU A 125 -10.70 -9.46 -8.33
N VAL A 126 -10.55 -8.52 -9.26
CA VAL A 126 -11.66 -7.68 -9.73
C VAL A 126 -12.74 -8.54 -10.42
N GLU A 127 -12.34 -9.49 -11.28
CA GLU A 127 -13.28 -10.43 -11.91
C GLU A 127 -14.03 -11.27 -10.86
N TYR A 128 -13.32 -11.78 -9.85
CA TYR A 128 -13.88 -12.58 -8.79
C TYR A 128 -14.91 -11.81 -7.96
N VAL A 129 -14.56 -10.58 -7.54
CA VAL A 129 -15.45 -9.72 -6.78
C VAL A 129 -16.65 -9.28 -7.62
N TYR A 130 -16.43 -8.85 -8.87
CA TYR A 130 -17.51 -8.46 -9.79
C TYR A 130 -18.47 -9.62 -10.08
N GLY A 131 -17.97 -10.86 -10.08
CA GLY A 131 -18.75 -12.08 -10.25
C GLY A 131 -19.65 -12.44 -9.06
N GLY A 132 -19.69 -11.63 -8.01
CA GLY A 132 -20.57 -11.85 -6.84
C GLY A 132 -19.98 -12.76 -5.78
N ALA A 133 -18.65 -12.85 -5.67
CA ALA A 133 -18.00 -13.66 -4.63
C ALA A 133 -18.35 -13.25 -3.20
N TYR A 134 -18.75 -12.00 -3.01
CA TYR A 134 -19.10 -11.44 -1.71
C TYR A 134 -20.41 -10.62 -1.82
N ASP A 135 -21.45 -11.03 -1.08
CA ASP A 135 -22.76 -10.37 -1.01
C ASP A 135 -22.72 -8.98 -0.36
N PHE A 136 -21.73 -8.72 0.47
CA PHE A 136 -21.49 -7.44 1.15
C PHE A 136 -20.70 -6.40 0.31
N ILE A 137 -20.39 -6.70 -0.96
CA ILE A 137 -19.73 -5.77 -1.88
C ILE A 137 -20.69 -5.32 -2.98
N ASN A 138 -20.71 -4.01 -3.22
CA ASN A 138 -21.42 -3.46 -4.37
C ASN A 138 -20.56 -3.57 -5.64
N PRO A 139 -20.93 -4.43 -6.61
CA PRO A 139 -20.15 -4.67 -7.82
C PRO A 139 -20.04 -3.45 -8.76
N ASP A 140 -20.92 -2.45 -8.61
CA ASP A 140 -20.87 -1.22 -9.41
C ASP A 140 -19.76 -0.25 -8.95
N PHE A 141 -19.22 -0.46 -7.75
CA PHE A 141 -18.22 0.41 -7.14
C PHE A 141 -16.95 -0.35 -6.77
N ILE A 142 -16.26 -0.89 -7.80
CA ILE A 142 -14.97 -1.56 -7.64
C ILE A 142 -13.85 -0.61 -8.08
N GLY A 143 -12.90 -0.36 -7.18
CA GLY A 143 -11.70 0.44 -7.41
C GLY A 143 -10.41 -0.35 -7.30
N ALA A 144 -9.33 0.22 -7.82
CA ALA A 144 -7.99 -0.26 -7.62
C ALA A 144 -7.03 0.90 -7.31
N THR A 145 -6.08 0.67 -6.43
CA THR A 145 -4.98 1.59 -6.18
C THR A 145 -3.68 0.82 -5.97
N GLY A 146 -2.57 1.47 -6.20
CA GLY A 146 -1.27 0.88 -5.92
C GLY A 146 -0.14 1.87 -6.07
N HIS A 147 0.99 1.56 -5.45
CA HIS A 147 2.17 2.38 -5.50
C HIS A 147 3.21 1.80 -6.46
N SER A 148 3.89 2.66 -7.21
CA SER A 148 4.97 2.26 -8.13
C SER A 148 4.47 1.24 -9.18
N MET A 149 5.04 0.06 -9.26
CA MET A 149 4.54 -1.01 -10.14
C MET A 149 3.10 -1.43 -9.83
N GLY A 150 2.62 -1.25 -8.60
CA GLY A 150 1.21 -1.40 -8.25
C GLY A 150 0.34 -0.30 -8.88
N GLY A 151 0.84 0.93 -8.98
CA GLY A 151 0.20 2.02 -9.73
C GLY A 151 0.13 1.71 -11.24
N ASN A 152 1.20 1.13 -11.82
CA ASN A 152 1.14 0.57 -13.17
C ASN A 152 0.04 -0.49 -13.29
N ALA A 153 -0.05 -1.41 -12.34
CA ALA A 153 -1.09 -2.44 -12.33
C ALA A 153 -2.51 -1.83 -12.32
N ALA A 154 -2.73 -0.80 -11.50
CA ALA A 154 -4.03 -0.11 -11.40
C ALA A 154 -4.46 0.53 -12.74
N ILE A 155 -3.57 1.30 -13.40
CA ILE A 155 -3.92 1.93 -14.69
C ILE A 155 -4.02 0.91 -15.83
N ARG A 156 -3.23 -0.17 -15.79
CA ARG A 156 -3.35 -1.28 -16.74
C ARG A 156 -4.66 -2.04 -16.56
N GLY A 157 -5.16 -2.16 -15.32
CA GLY A 157 -6.51 -2.67 -15.04
C GLY A 157 -7.59 -1.79 -15.64
N ALA A 158 -7.49 -0.47 -15.47
CA ALA A 158 -8.45 0.46 -16.08
C ALA A 158 -8.45 0.37 -17.61
N ASN A 159 -7.29 0.15 -18.24
CA ASN A 159 -7.19 -0.13 -19.68
C ASN A 159 -7.79 -1.50 -20.06
N TYR A 160 -7.48 -2.57 -19.30
CA TYR A 160 -7.94 -3.92 -19.56
C TYR A 160 -9.47 -4.03 -19.49
N PHE A 161 -10.05 -3.60 -18.39
CA PHE A 161 -11.52 -3.60 -18.20
C PHE A 161 -12.23 -2.58 -19.09
N GLY A 162 -11.55 -1.49 -19.45
CA GLY A 162 -12.05 -0.53 -20.43
C GLY A 162 -12.16 -1.12 -21.82
N LYS A 163 -11.17 -1.91 -22.28
CA LYS A 163 -11.26 -2.65 -23.55
C LYS A 163 -12.41 -3.64 -23.55
N GLN A 164 -12.54 -4.45 -22.49
CA GLN A 164 -13.67 -5.36 -22.37
C GLN A 164 -15.01 -4.62 -22.46
N ALA A 165 -15.14 -3.49 -21.77
CA ALA A 165 -16.35 -2.67 -21.78
C ALA A 165 -16.68 -2.13 -23.18
N ILE A 166 -15.67 -1.73 -23.97
CA ILE A 166 -15.83 -1.28 -25.36
C ILE A 166 -16.29 -2.45 -26.24
N GLU A 167 -15.60 -3.60 -26.14
CA GLU A 167 -15.91 -4.79 -26.96
C GLU A 167 -17.31 -5.36 -26.69
N THR A 168 -17.75 -5.33 -25.43
CA THR A 168 -19.06 -5.86 -25.02
C THR A 168 -20.17 -4.81 -24.97
N ASN A 169 -19.84 -3.54 -25.21
CA ASN A 169 -20.75 -2.40 -25.07
C ASN A 169 -21.42 -2.36 -23.68
N THR A 170 -20.61 -2.59 -22.64
CA THR A 170 -21.06 -2.58 -21.22
C THR A 170 -20.29 -1.54 -20.42
N ARG A 171 -20.66 -1.34 -19.15
CA ARG A 171 -19.87 -0.54 -18.21
C ARG A 171 -18.61 -1.29 -17.81
N SER A 172 -17.51 -0.58 -17.57
CA SER A 172 -16.27 -1.16 -17.07
C SER A 172 -16.46 -1.77 -15.68
N LYS A 173 -15.96 -3.00 -15.47
CA LYS A 173 -15.95 -3.66 -14.15
C LYS A 173 -15.09 -2.90 -13.13
N LEU A 174 -14.07 -2.19 -13.60
CA LEU A 174 -13.27 -1.32 -12.75
C LEU A 174 -13.78 0.12 -12.87
N HIS A 175 -14.54 0.55 -11.85
CA HIS A 175 -15.13 1.88 -11.78
C HIS A 175 -14.08 2.98 -11.62
N SER A 176 -13.04 2.73 -10.83
CA SER A 176 -12.05 3.76 -10.49
C SER A 176 -10.64 3.19 -10.32
N ALA A 177 -9.63 3.95 -10.73
CA ALA A 177 -8.22 3.60 -10.55
C ALA A 177 -7.45 4.80 -9.98
N TYR A 178 -6.63 4.57 -8.94
CA TYR A 178 -5.72 5.57 -8.42
C TYR A 178 -4.27 5.11 -8.57
N VAL A 179 -3.48 5.90 -9.28
CA VAL A 179 -2.08 5.62 -9.63
C VAL A 179 -1.18 6.42 -8.71
N SER A 180 -0.50 5.75 -7.79
CA SER A 180 0.43 6.39 -6.87
C SER A 180 1.88 6.15 -7.30
N GLY A 181 2.64 7.22 -7.53
CA GLY A 181 4.07 7.18 -7.81
C GLY A 181 4.46 6.44 -9.10
N TYR A 182 3.63 6.49 -10.16
CA TYR A 182 3.97 5.84 -11.43
C TYR A 182 3.29 6.49 -12.64
N VAL A 183 4.01 7.35 -13.36
CA VAL A 183 3.46 8.07 -14.52
C VAL A 183 3.92 7.53 -15.88
N LEU A 184 4.86 6.58 -15.90
CA LEU A 184 5.46 6.05 -17.14
C LEU A 184 4.46 5.32 -18.05
N THR A 185 3.33 4.89 -17.55
CA THR A 185 2.27 4.21 -18.31
C THR A 185 1.08 5.09 -18.65
N LEU A 186 1.16 6.39 -18.40
CA LEU A 186 0.15 7.35 -18.82
C LEU A 186 0.33 7.70 -20.31
N LEU A 187 0.36 6.65 -21.15
CA LEU A 187 0.62 6.71 -22.58
C LEU A 187 -0.69 6.77 -23.37
N PRO A 188 -0.71 7.38 -24.58
CA PRO A 188 -1.92 7.47 -25.41
C PRO A 188 -2.59 6.12 -25.65
N GLU A 189 -1.79 5.07 -25.96
CA GLU A 189 -2.28 3.72 -26.23
C GLU A 189 -2.87 3.02 -24.99
N VAL A 190 -2.55 3.49 -23.78
CA VAL A 190 -3.14 2.99 -22.54
C VAL A 190 -4.41 3.77 -22.23
N LEU A 191 -4.34 5.10 -22.27
CA LEU A 191 -5.42 5.96 -21.82
C LEU A 191 -6.65 5.96 -22.74
N LYS A 192 -6.47 5.72 -24.05
CA LYS A 192 -7.57 5.73 -25.04
C LYS A 192 -8.70 4.73 -24.73
N ASP A 193 -8.36 3.61 -24.10
CA ASP A 193 -9.32 2.53 -23.80
C ASP A 193 -9.79 2.57 -22.33
N VAL A 194 -9.29 3.50 -21.49
CA VAL A 194 -9.72 3.64 -20.11
C VAL A 194 -11.18 4.10 -20.05
N ARG A 195 -11.98 3.37 -19.29
CA ARG A 195 -13.39 3.63 -18.99
C ARG A 195 -13.64 3.57 -17.50
N SER A 196 -12.80 4.30 -16.75
CA SER A 196 -12.79 4.37 -15.29
C SER A 196 -12.47 5.80 -14.85
N ASN A 197 -12.92 6.22 -13.68
CA ASN A 197 -12.42 7.43 -13.03
C ASN A 197 -10.94 7.23 -12.67
N VAL A 198 -10.08 8.23 -12.87
CA VAL A 198 -8.64 8.10 -12.64
C VAL A 198 -8.10 9.25 -11.79
N GLY A 199 -7.48 8.89 -10.67
CA GLY A 199 -6.61 9.76 -9.90
C GLY A 199 -5.16 9.38 -10.13
N VAL A 200 -4.28 10.35 -10.16
CA VAL A 200 -2.83 10.17 -10.28
C VAL A 200 -2.14 11.01 -9.22
N SER A 201 -1.20 10.42 -8.53
CA SER A 201 -0.31 11.09 -7.59
C SER A 201 1.13 10.82 -7.99
N TYR A 202 1.98 11.83 -7.95
CA TYR A 202 3.40 11.69 -8.22
C TYR A 202 4.24 12.38 -7.15
N ALA A 203 5.33 11.71 -6.77
CA ALA A 203 6.29 12.26 -5.82
C ALA A 203 7.20 13.27 -6.49
N LEU A 204 7.31 14.47 -5.91
CA LEU A 204 8.06 15.59 -6.51
C LEU A 204 9.56 15.28 -6.66
N TYR A 205 10.10 14.48 -5.73
CA TYR A 205 11.53 14.15 -5.71
C TYR A 205 11.81 12.72 -6.20
N ASP A 206 10.92 12.17 -7.04
CA ASP A 206 11.07 10.83 -7.60
C ASP A 206 12.03 10.84 -8.79
N GLU A 207 13.20 10.24 -8.63
CA GLU A 207 14.20 10.10 -9.69
C GLU A 207 14.14 8.75 -10.41
N GLY A 208 13.51 7.74 -9.80
CA GLY A 208 13.54 6.36 -10.26
C GLY A 208 12.34 5.94 -11.10
N ALA A 209 11.16 6.03 -10.53
CA ALA A 209 9.91 5.58 -11.15
C ALA A 209 9.22 6.67 -11.98
N PHE A 210 9.70 7.89 -11.90
CA PHE A 210 9.25 9.03 -12.65
C PHE A 210 10.30 9.45 -13.68
N ARG A 211 9.98 9.29 -14.95
CA ARG A 211 10.79 9.79 -16.07
C ARG A 211 9.83 10.43 -17.04
N ASN A 212 9.85 11.75 -17.13
CA ASN A 212 9.04 12.48 -18.11
C ASN A 212 9.56 12.23 -19.54
N GLU A 213 8.70 12.41 -20.53
CA GLU A 213 9.05 12.24 -21.95
C GLU A 213 10.04 13.31 -22.40
N GLN A 214 10.01 14.47 -21.78
CA GLN A 214 10.93 15.57 -22.05
C GLN A 214 12.15 15.44 -21.14
N LYS A 215 13.22 14.90 -21.67
CA LYS A 215 14.49 14.71 -20.94
C LYS A 215 15.01 16.02 -20.35
N GLY A 216 15.44 15.96 -19.08
CA GLY A 216 16.05 17.09 -18.38
C GLY A 216 15.06 18.04 -17.72
N TRP A 217 13.77 17.78 -17.74
CA TRP A 217 12.76 18.56 -17.03
C TRP A 217 12.54 18.02 -15.62
N ALA A 218 12.39 18.90 -14.65
CA ALA A 218 12.11 18.55 -13.27
C ALA A 218 10.63 18.12 -13.10
N ASN A 219 10.34 17.26 -12.12
CA ASN A 219 8.98 16.80 -11.82
C ASN A 219 8.02 17.95 -11.46
N SER A 220 8.55 19.10 -11.00
CA SER A 220 7.77 20.32 -10.77
C SER A 220 7.05 20.85 -12.01
N TYR A 221 7.52 20.48 -13.21
CA TYR A 221 6.86 20.85 -14.47
C TYR A 221 5.74 19.89 -14.88
N MET A 222 5.48 18.81 -14.12
CA MET A 222 4.43 17.82 -14.43
C MET A 222 3.09 18.43 -14.84
N PRO A 223 2.59 19.54 -14.23
CA PRO A 223 1.33 20.15 -14.64
C PRO A 223 1.26 20.60 -16.11
N THR A 224 2.41 20.74 -16.78
CA THR A 224 2.50 21.10 -18.21
C THR A 224 3.06 19.97 -19.08
N MET A 225 3.35 18.79 -18.46
CA MET A 225 3.94 17.67 -19.18
C MET A 225 2.88 16.80 -19.88
N PRO A 226 3.26 16.15 -21.00
CA PRO A 226 2.34 15.31 -21.78
C PRO A 226 1.68 14.21 -20.95
N GLU A 227 2.37 13.63 -19.97
CA GLU A 227 1.87 12.55 -19.14
C GLU A 227 0.65 12.97 -18.34
N ALA A 228 0.69 14.13 -17.71
CA ALA A 228 -0.42 14.65 -16.94
C ALA A 228 -1.51 15.27 -17.82
N LEU A 229 -1.12 16.04 -18.84
CA LEU A 229 -2.07 16.67 -19.78
C LEU A 229 -2.94 15.63 -20.49
N ARG A 230 -2.37 14.50 -20.92
CA ARG A 230 -3.13 13.40 -21.57
C ARG A 230 -4.20 12.81 -20.67
N VAL A 231 -3.91 12.68 -19.38
CA VAL A 231 -4.89 12.13 -18.42
C VAL A 231 -6.13 13.00 -18.38
N VAL A 232 -5.95 14.31 -18.33
CA VAL A 232 -7.05 15.28 -18.22
C VAL A 232 -7.68 15.57 -19.57
N ASN A 233 -6.90 15.93 -20.58
CA ASN A 233 -7.42 16.30 -21.91
C ASN A 233 -8.09 15.11 -22.63
N GLY A 234 -7.71 13.86 -22.28
CA GLY A 234 -8.35 12.66 -22.83
C GLY A 234 -9.83 12.51 -22.49
N VAL A 235 -10.36 13.30 -21.56
CA VAL A 235 -11.78 13.29 -21.17
C VAL A 235 -12.48 14.64 -21.39
N LEU A 236 -11.72 15.68 -21.69
CA LEU A 236 -12.29 16.99 -21.99
C LEU A 236 -12.71 17.10 -23.47
N PRO A 237 -13.76 17.87 -23.77
CA PRO A 237 -14.04 18.26 -25.15
C PRO A 237 -12.83 19.00 -25.77
N LYS A 238 -12.59 18.78 -27.06
CA LYS A 238 -11.42 19.38 -27.76
C LYS A 238 -11.31 20.90 -27.60
N ASN A 239 -12.42 21.60 -27.55
CA ASN A 239 -12.48 23.06 -27.36
C ASN A 239 -12.26 23.51 -25.90
N GLN A 240 -12.10 22.56 -24.96
CA GLN A 240 -11.82 22.81 -23.54
C GLN A 240 -10.49 22.18 -23.10
N GLU A 241 -9.68 21.68 -24.04
CA GLU A 241 -8.34 21.21 -23.73
C GLU A 241 -7.50 22.31 -23.08
N ILE A 242 -6.70 21.91 -22.10
CA ILE A 242 -5.86 22.83 -21.32
C ILE A 242 -4.39 22.56 -21.59
N ASP A 243 -3.56 23.58 -21.43
CA ASP A 243 -2.10 23.52 -21.58
C ASP A 243 -1.38 23.41 -20.22
N LYS A 244 -2.12 23.59 -19.14
CA LYS A 244 -1.62 23.47 -17.77
C LYS A 244 -2.70 22.93 -16.83
N ILE A 245 -2.36 21.91 -16.07
CA ILE A 245 -3.23 21.32 -15.06
C ILE A 245 -3.16 22.10 -13.76
N GLU A 246 -4.29 22.33 -13.11
CA GLU A 246 -4.37 22.72 -11.72
C GLU A 246 -4.32 21.45 -10.85
N LEU A 247 -3.30 21.34 -9.99
CA LEU A 247 -3.19 20.23 -9.04
C LEU A 247 -4.38 20.22 -8.07
N ASN A 248 -4.78 19.04 -7.64
CA ASN A 248 -5.91 18.81 -6.72
C ASN A 248 -7.28 19.21 -7.27
N LYS A 249 -7.38 19.64 -8.52
CA LYS A 249 -8.64 19.95 -9.20
C LYS A 249 -9.20 18.72 -9.88
N PHE A 250 -10.49 18.45 -9.64
CA PHE A 250 -11.23 17.42 -10.35
C PHE A 250 -11.75 17.94 -11.68
N TYR A 251 -11.49 17.18 -12.74
CA TYR A 251 -11.98 17.39 -14.09
C TYR A 251 -12.92 16.26 -14.50
N GLY A 252 -13.83 16.48 -15.45
CA GLY A 252 -14.79 15.48 -15.91
C GLY A 252 -15.92 15.22 -14.93
N ASN A 253 -16.59 14.06 -15.07
CA ASN A 253 -17.76 13.69 -14.29
C ASN A 253 -17.64 12.25 -13.77
N VAL A 254 -18.14 12.01 -12.56
CA VAL A 254 -18.12 10.69 -11.91
C VAL A 254 -19.04 9.70 -12.61
N ASP A 255 -20.22 10.15 -13.02
CA ASP A 255 -21.29 9.28 -13.53
C ASP A 255 -20.94 8.64 -14.89
N ASP A 256 -20.18 9.35 -15.72
CA ASP A 256 -19.70 8.87 -17.02
C ASP A 256 -18.29 8.28 -16.95
N LEU A 257 -17.73 8.09 -15.76
CA LEU A 257 -16.41 7.55 -15.48
C LEU A 257 -15.25 8.39 -16.08
N SER A 258 -15.48 9.68 -16.28
CA SER A 258 -14.51 10.61 -16.85
C SER A 258 -13.77 11.45 -15.82
N THR A 259 -14.02 11.27 -14.51
CA THR A 259 -13.33 12.05 -13.47
C THR A 259 -11.82 11.84 -13.54
N ARG A 260 -11.08 12.97 -13.51
CA ARG A 260 -9.61 13.01 -13.49
C ARG A 260 -9.13 13.97 -12.44
N VAL A 261 -8.08 13.59 -11.72
CA VAL A 261 -7.36 14.46 -10.77
C VAL A 261 -5.87 14.11 -10.76
N ILE A 262 -5.03 15.13 -10.63
CA ILE A 262 -3.58 14.98 -10.46
C ILE A 262 -3.19 15.61 -9.14
N HIS A 263 -2.52 14.83 -8.31
CA HIS A 263 -1.94 15.23 -7.03
C HIS A 263 -0.41 15.22 -7.10
N ASN A 264 0.21 15.97 -6.23
CA ASN A 264 1.67 16.03 -6.08
C ASN A 264 2.05 16.13 -4.61
N GLU A 265 2.97 15.32 -4.18
CA GLU A 265 3.50 15.34 -2.81
C GLU A 265 5.02 15.56 -2.82
N ALA A 266 5.50 16.42 -1.92
CA ALA A 266 6.91 16.83 -1.82
C ALA A 266 7.76 15.77 -1.10
N VAL A 267 7.76 14.55 -1.61
CA VAL A 267 8.45 13.39 -1.02
C VAL A 267 9.28 12.64 -2.06
N LEU A 268 10.15 11.74 -1.59
CA LEU A 268 10.86 10.76 -2.41
C LEU A 268 9.97 9.55 -2.71
N HIS A 269 10.18 8.88 -3.85
CA HIS A 269 9.43 7.71 -4.27
C HIS A 269 9.22 6.62 -3.19
N PRO A 270 10.25 6.16 -2.45
CA PRO A 270 10.08 5.09 -1.47
C PRO A 270 9.27 5.51 -0.24
N PHE A 271 9.17 6.81 0.04
CA PHE A 271 8.40 7.35 1.17
C PHE A 271 6.99 7.78 0.78
N HIS A 272 6.68 7.88 -0.51
CA HIS A 272 5.38 8.28 -1.02
C HIS A 272 4.21 7.46 -0.46
N PRO A 273 4.29 6.12 -0.32
CA PRO A 273 3.22 5.34 0.29
C PRO A 273 2.96 5.68 1.77
N TYR A 274 3.98 6.17 2.47
CA TYR A 274 3.93 6.47 3.91
C TYR A 274 3.76 7.96 4.18
N ASP A 275 3.44 8.73 3.16
CA ASP A 275 3.16 10.15 3.29
C ASP A 275 1.70 10.37 3.69
N HIS A 276 1.50 11.31 4.63
CA HIS A 276 0.17 11.63 5.16
C HIS A 276 -0.70 12.31 4.12
N GLU A 277 -0.12 13.23 3.33
CA GLU A 277 -0.85 13.95 2.27
C GLU A 277 -1.18 13.03 1.10
N ALA A 278 -0.24 12.18 0.69
CA ALA A 278 -0.49 11.18 -0.35
C ALA A 278 -1.62 10.21 0.03
N THR A 279 -1.66 9.78 1.30
CA THR A 279 -2.77 8.98 1.83
C THR A 279 -4.08 9.79 1.79
N ALA A 280 -4.07 11.06 2.25
CA ALA A 280 -5.26 11.92 2.25
C ALA A 280 -5.80 12.12 0.82
N ASN A 281 -4.94 12.34 -0.16
CA ASN A 281 -5.30 12.54 -1.57
C ASN A 281 -5.98 11.29 -2.18
N GLN A 282 -5.52 10.08 -1.83
CA GLN A 282 -6.21 8.85 -2.22
C GLN A 282 -7.59 8.75 -1.61
N LEU A 283 -7.73 9.09 -0.32
CA LEU A 283 -9.03 9.09 0.38
C LEU A 283 -10.00 10.10 -0.24
N ILE A 284 -9.53 11.33 -0.54
CA ILE A 284 -10.33 12.36 -1.22
C ILE A 284 -10.82 11.86 -2.58
N PHE A 285 -9.96 11.18 -3.34
CA PHE A 285 -10.35 10.61 -4.63
C PHE A 285 -11.44 9.55 -4.48
N PHE A 286 -11.25 8.54 -3.61
CA PHE A 286 -12.24 7.48 -3.44
C PHE A 286 -13.55 8.00 -2.84
N ASP A 287 -13.48 8.93 -1.89
CA ASP A 287 -14.69 9.60 -1.35
C ASP A 287 -15.45 10.36 -2.45
N LYS A 288 -14.73 10.99 -3.39
CA LYS A 288 -15.34 11.70 -4.52
C LYS A 288 -16.05 10.75 -5.49
N VAL A 289 -15.43 9.61 -5.83
CA VAL A 289 -15.91 8.72 -6.90
C VAL A 289 -16.90 7.66 -6.42
N PHE A 290 -16.86 7.29 -5.15
CA PHE A 290 -17.76 6.26 -4.58
C PHE A 290 -18.79 6.83 -3.60
N GLY A 291 -18.53 8.00 -3.02
CA GLY A 291 -19.17 8.42 -1.77
C GLY A 291 -18.64 7.61 -0.59
N SER A 292 -18.25 8.26 0.48
CA SER A 292 -17.77 7.54 1.67
C SER A 292 -18.93 6.94 2.45
N PRO A 293 -18.99 5.60 2.68
CA PRO A 293 -20.01 5.00 3.54
C PRO A 293 -19.94 5.51 4.98
N MET A 294 -18.75 5.85 5.47
CA MET A 294 -18.50 6.42 6.80
C MET A 294 -17.60 7.65 6.68
N PRO A 295 -18.14 8.83 6.34
CA PRO A 295 -17.36 10.03 6.08
C PRO A 295 -16.47 10.44 7.24
N ARG A 296 -15.19 10.68 6.96
CA ARG A 296 -14.18 11.16 7.92
C ARG A 296 -13.28 12.17 7.23
N ASN A 297 -12.79 13.15 7.98
CA ASN A 297 -11.78 14.05 7.43
C ASN A 297 -10.58 13.23 6.92
N PRO A 298 -10.13 13.41 5.67
CA PRO A 298 -9.00 12.68 5.10
C PRO A 298 -7.70 12.81 5.89
N ASN A 299 -7.52 13.93 6.61
CA ASN A 299 -6.36 14.16 7.46
C ASN A 299 -6.47 13.50 8.85
N GLN A 300 -7.62 12.97 9.23
CA GLN A 300 -7.77 12.16 10.46
C GLN A 300 -7.33 10.72 10.19
N GLN A 301 -6.04 10.47 10.23
CA GLN A 301 -5.43 9.18 9.98
C GLN A 301 -4.87 8.57 11.28
N ILE A 302 -4.91 7.24 11.37
CA ILE A 302 -4.42 6.49 12.54
C ILE A 302 -3.32 5.47 12.20
N TRP A 303 -3.09 5.19 10.95
CA TRP A 303 -2.14 4.19 10.49
C TRP A 303 -0.73 4.41 11.05
N GLN A 304 -0.32 5.67 11.27
CA GLN A 304 1.00 6.01 11.80
C GLN A 304 1.23 5.38 13.19
N TRP A 305 0.18 5.24 13.99
CA TRP A 305 0.28 4.58 15.30
C TRP A 305 0.54 3.09 15.18
N LYS A 306 -0.05 2.41 14.18
CA LYS A 306 0.26 1.01 13.88
C LYS A 306 1.73 0.86 13.51
N GLU A 307 2.25 1.73 12.63
CA GLU A 307 3.66 1.71 12.24
C GLU A 307 4.60 2.03 13.41
N PHE A 308 4.23 2.98 14.25
CA PHE A 308 4.98 3.30 15.48
C PHE A 308 5.10 2.08 16.41
N PHE A 309 3.99 1.39 16.68
CA PHE A 309 4.02 0.19 17.54
C PHE A 309 4.76 -0.97 16.88
N THR A 310 4.69 -1.11 15.58
CA THR A 310 5.46 -2.11 14.82
C THR A 310 6.97 -1.83 14.90
N LEU A 311 7.39 -0.57 14.74
CA LEU A 311 8.77 -0.15 14.92
C LEU A 311 9.26 -0.38 16.37
N LEU A 312 8.43 -0.05 17.35
CA LEU A 312 8.75 -0.30 18.78
C LEU A 312 8.96 -1.79 19.03
N ASN A 313 8.11 -2.68 18.47
CA ASN A 313 8.29 -4.12 18.55
C ASN A 313 9.62 -4.58 17.97
N MET A 314 10.01 -4.04 16.81
CA MET A 314 11.28 -4.39 16.17
C MET A 314 12.48 -3.97 17.05
N ILE A 315 12.48 -2.75 17.57
CA ILE A 315 13.56 -2.23 18.42
C ILE A 315 13.67 -3.05 19.71
N VAL A 316 12.54 -3.26 20.40
CA VAL A 316 12.53 -4.01 21.66
C VAL A 316 12.83 -5.49 21.44
N GLY A 317 12.38 -6.08 20.33
CA GLY A 317 12.71 -7.46 19.95
C GLY A 317 14.21 -7.65 19.74
N LEU A 318 14.87 -6.71 19.06
CA LEU A 318 16.32 -6.73 18.88
C LEU A 318 17.06 -6.56 20.23
N TYR A 319 16.63 -5.60 21.05
CA TYR A 319 17.22 -5.38 22.39
C TYR A 319 17.02 -6.62 23.29
N MET A 320 15.88 -7.30 23.21
CA MET A 320 15.54 -8.46 24.02
C MET A 320 16.54 -9.62 23.85
N LEU A 321 17.24 -9.70 22.72
CA LEU A 321 18.28 -10.72 22.50
C LEU A 321 19.35 -10.70 23.60
N ILE A 322 19.66 -9.53 24.18
CA ILE A 322 20.66 -9.37 25.24
C ILE A 322 20.20 -10.03 26.56
N PRO A 323 19.05 -9.61 27.17
CA PRO A 323 18.60 -10.21 28.41
C PRO A 323 18.17 -11.67 28.23
N LEU A 324 17.66 -12.06 27.06
CA LEU A 324 17.30 -13.44 26.74
C LEU A 324 18.57 -14.33 26.71
N THR A 325 19.64 -13.88 26.05
CA THR A 325 20.92 -14.60 26.06
C THR A 325 21.46 -14.77 27.48
N ARG A 326 21.44 -13.71 28.32
CA ARG A 326 21.82 -13.82 29.74
C ARG A 326 20.97 -14.83 30.50
N ALA A 327 19.66 -14.86 30.23
CA ALA A 327 18.75 -15.82 30.86
C ALA A 327 19.12 -17.27 30.46
N PHE A 328 19.39 -17.53 29.20
CA PHE A 328 19.80 -18.84 28.69
C PHE A 328 21.14 -19.28 29.27
N LEU A 329 22.14 -18.41 29.34
CA LEU A 329 23.46 -18.72 29.91
C LEU A 329 23.39 -19.08 31.41
N ASN A 330 22.33 -18.71 32.11
CA ASN A 330 22.10 -19.13 33.50
C ASN A 330 21.51 -20.54 33.62
N LEU A 331 21.08 -21.16 32.52
CA LEU A 331 20.62 -22.54 32.51
C LEU A 331 21.82 -23.50 32.49
N THR A 332 21.74 -24.61 33.25
CA THR A 332 22.81 -25.61 33.33
C THR A 332 23.23 -26.16 31.96
N PHE A 333 22.26 -26.32 31.05
CA PHE A 333 22.52 -26.79 29.69
C PHE A 333 23.47 -25.88 28.90
N PHE A 334 23.33 -24.56 29.04
CA PHE A 334 24.14 -23.58 28.33
C PHE A 334 25.34 -23.07 29.11
N SER A 335 25.47 -23.41 30.38
CA SER A 335 26.57 -22.93 31.25
C SER A 335 27.96 -23.36 30.75
N SER A 336 28.06 -24.48 30.03
CA SER A 336 29.31 -24.98 29.43
C SER A 336 29.84 -24.10 28.29
N ILE A 337 29.04 -23.21 27.73
CA ILE A 337 29.43 -22.26 26.67
C ILE A 337 30.19 -21.08 27.27
N ILE A 338 29.96 -20.75 28.55
CA ILE A 338 30.62 -19.65 29.24
C ILE A 338 32.10 -20.02 29.44
N ARG A 339 32.95 -19.24 28.80
CA ARG A 339 34.42 -19.37 28.98
C ARG A 339 34.96 -18.08 29.55
N PRO A 340 36.05 -18.15 30.38
CA PRO A 340 36.74 -16.95 30.83
C PRO A 340 37.29 -16.16 29.64
N ILE A 341 37.25 -14.87 29.70
CA ILE A 341 37.82 -13.99 28.67
C ILE A 341 39.32 -14.27 28.61
N PRO A 342 39.88 -14.59 27.44
CA PRO A 342 41.32 -14.76 27.31
C PRO A 342 42.07 -13.50 27.78
N THR A 343 43.15 -13.69 28.57
CA THR A 343 43.94 -12.58 29.13
C THR A 343 44.52 -11.65 28.05
N CYS A 344 44.77 -12.16 26.83
CA CYS A 344 45.21 -11.34 25.70
C CYS A 344 44.20 -10.29 25.23
N LEU A 345 42.91 -10.50 25.45
CA LEU A 345 41.85 -9.51 25.11
C LEU A 345 41.71 -8.42 26.19
N LEU A 346 42.10 -8.69 27.43
CA LEU A 346 42.17 -7.70 28.49
C LEU A 346 43.29 -6.69 28.27
N TYR A 347 44.41 -7.14 27.69
CA TYR A 347 45.54 -6.27 27.35
C TYR A 347 45.28 -5.31 26.19
N THR A 348 44.41 -5.63 25.27
CA THR A 348 44.06 -4.72 24.13
C THR A 348 43.19 -3.54 24.55
N SER A 349 42.42 -3.64 25.61
CA SER A 349 41.69 -2.51 26.16
C SER A 349 42.56 -1.55 26.97
N ASP A 350 43.54 -2.08 27.69
CA ASP A 350 44.50 -1.26 28.49
C ASP A 350 45.52 -0.55 27.58
N ALA A 351 45.89 -1.15 26.44
CA ALA A 351 46.82 -0.54 25.48
C ALA A 351 46.21 0.68 24.75
N ALA A 352 44.89 0.79 24.68
CA ALA A 352 44.22 1.97 24.12
C ALA A 352 44.20 3.15 25.07
N ASP A 353 44.26 2.91 26.39
CA ASP A 353 44.28 3.97 27.42
C ASP A 353 45.69 4.52 27.65
N ASP A 354 46.75 3.74 27.35
CA ASP A 354 48.14 4.18 27.52
C ASP A 354 48.69 5.08 26.38
N VAL A 355 47.95 5.21 25.25
CA VAL A 355 48.33 6.11 24.13
C VAL A 355 47.90 7.55 24.40
N HIS A 356 47.15 7.81 25.43
CA HIS A 356 46.67 9.15 25.83
C HIS A 356 47.26 9.69 27.14
N ARG A 357 48.43 9.16 27.60
CA ARG A 357 49.22 9.75 28.69
C ARG A 357 50.50 10.39 28.19
#